data_607096bc4206069fa414d84a2de9dd9d
#
_entry.id   607096bc4206069fa414d84a2de9dd9d
#
_cell.length_a   1.000
_cell.length_b   1.000
_cell.length_c   1.000
_cell.angle_alpha   90.00
_cell.angle_beta   90.00
_cell.angle_gamma   90.00
#
_symmetry.space_group_name_H-M   'P 1'
#
loop_
_entity.id
_entity.type
_entity.pdbx_description
1 polymer ?
#
loop_
_entity_poly.entity_id
_entity_poly.type
_entity_poly.pdbx_seq_one_letter_code
_entity_poly.pdbx_strand_id
1 'polypeptide(L)'
;LKVGVITIGDETEGYTAAHINGIKAAAQKLGMSDSQIVWKYKVPEGAECSDAAEDLVGQGCNLVVSNSYGHQTYIVEEAEKYPDVTFVSMTGDFAALTGLDNFKNAFTNVYESRYVAGVVAGMKLQELVESGTLTPETQPNSFTADGKVKIGYVGAYNYAEVVSGYTAFFLGVQSVYPNVAMEVMYTNSWFDIDKEGAAAEALIANGSVIIGQHADSTGAPAATQKQKDAGKICYSV
;
A
#
# COMPACT_ATOMS: atom_id res chain seq x y z
N LEU A 1 -26.02 -4.70 -16.62
CA LEU A 1 -24.69 -4.72 -16.04
C LEU A 1 -24.58 -5.87 -15.03
N LYS A 2 -23.57 -6.73 -15.14
CA LYS A 2 -23.17 -7.71 -14.14
C LYS A 2 -21.69 -7.53 -13.88
N VAL A 3 -21.32 -7.40 -12.62
CA VAL A 3 -19.96 -7.04 -12.20
C VAL A 3 -19.29 -8.24 -11.54
N GLY A 4 -18.14 -8.64 -12.02
CA GLY A 4 -17.23 -9.55 -11.34
C GLY A 4 -16.19 -8.78 -10.55
N VAL A 5 -15.89 -9.19 -9.34
CA VAL A 5 -14.90 -8.51 -8.49
C VAL A 5 -13.89 -9.54 -7.98
N ILE A 6 -12.63 -9.26 -8.22
CA ILE A 6 -11.48 -10.08 -7.78
C ILE A 6 -10.72 -9.27 -6.72
N THR A 7 -10.58 -9.84 -5.51
CA THR A 7 -9.87 -9.16 -4.42
C THR A 7 -8.70 -9.99 -3.89
N ILE A 8 -7.60 -9.31 -3.54
CA ILE A 8 -6.41 -9.95 -2.96
C ILE A 8 -6.66 -10.45 -1.53
N GLY A 9 -7.53 -9.79 -0.79
CA GLY A 9 -7.94 -10.13 0.56
C GLY A 9 -9.45 -10.31 0.69
N ASP A 10 -9.96 -10.06 1.88
CA ASP A 10 -11.38 -10.02 2.20
C ASP A 10 -11.71 -8.81 3.10
N GLU A 11 -12.91 -8.78 3.68
CA GLU A 11 -13.37 -7.69 4.54
C GLU A 11 -12.60 -7.55 5.87
N THR A 12 -11.74 -8.48 6.22
CA THR A 12 -10.92 -8.41 7.44
C THR A 12 -9.65 -7.59 7.26
N GLU A 13 -9.32 -7.25 6.02
CA GLU A 13 -8.17 -6.42 5.66
C GLU A 13 -8.64 -5.05 5.18
N GLY A 14 -8.03 -3.97 5.68
CA GLY A 14 -8.53 -2.60 5.53
C GLY A 14 -8.61 -2.11 4.09
N TYR A 15 -7.61 -2.40 3.25
CA TYR A 15 -7.59 -2.03 1.84
C TYR A 15 -8.72 -2.70 1.06
N THR A 16 -8.82 -4.04 1.18
CA THR A 16 -9.89 -4.80 0.51
C THR A 16 -11.28 -4.41 1.02
N ALA A 17 -11.45 -4.20 2.33
CA ALA A 17 -12.70 -3.75 2.92
C ALA A 17 -13.16 -2.40 2.33
N ALA A 18 -12.23 -1.46 2.11
CA ALA A 18 -12.54 -0.17 1.49
C ALA A 18 -13.06 -0.33 0.05
N HIS A 19 -12.43 -1.21 -0.75
CA HIS A 19 -12.90 -1.53 -2.10
C HIS A 19 -14.28 -2.21 -2.09
N ILE A 20 -14.50 -3.19 -1.21
CA ILE A 20 -15.79 -3.88 -1.07
C ILE A 20 -16.90 -2.87 -0.75
N ASN A 21 -16.66 -1.99 0.23
CA ASN A 21 -17.62 -0.97 0.64
C ASN A 21 -17.89 0.05 -0.47
N GLY A 22 -16.87 0.47 -1.19
CA GLY A 22 -16.99 1.39 -2.33
C GLY A 22 -17.83 0.79 -3.47
N ILE A 23 -17.58 -0.47 -3.84
CA ILE A 23 -18.33 -1.17 -4.88
C ILE A 23 -19.79 -1.37 -4.46
N LYS A 24 -20.05 -1.81 -3.23
CA LYS A 24 -21.42 -1.95 -2.69
C LYS A 24 -22.16 -0.61 -2.68
N ALA A 25 -21.52 0.48 -2.28
CA ALA A 25 -22.11 1.81 -2.29
C ALA A 25 -22.42 2.30 -3.73
N ALA A 26 -21.53 2.04 -4.68
CA ALA A 26 -21.74 2.36 -6.08
C ALA A 26 -22.92 1.55 -6.68
N ALA A 27 -22.97 0.25 -6.39
CA ALA A 27 -24.06 -0.63 -6.81
C ALA A 27 -25.42 -0.15 -6.28
N GLN A 28 -25.48 0.22 -5.01
CA GLN A 28 -26.69 0.77 -4.39
C GLN A 28 -27.16 2.05 -5.10
N LYS A 29 -26.23 2.97 -5.39
CA LYS A 29 -26.55 4.22 -6.12
C LYS A 29 -27.04 3.96 -7.53
N LEU A 30 -26.59 2.89 -8.17
CA LEU A 30 -26.99 2.48 -9.51
C LEU A 30 -28.26 1.61 -9.51
N GLY A 31 -28.85 1.30 -8.36
CA GLY A 31 -30.01 0.45 -8.24
C GLY A 31 -29.76 -1.02 -8.60
N MET A 32 -28.51 -1.47 -8.49
CA MET A 32 -28.13 -2.87 -8.75
C MET A 32 -28.56 -3.76 -7.59
N SER A 33 -28.97 -4.99 -7.91
CA SER A 33 -29.18 -6.04 -6.92
C SER A 33 -27.89 -6.78 -6.58
N ASP A 34 -27.82 -7.40 -5.42
CA ASP A 34 -26.64 -8.20 -4.99
C ASP A 34 -26.33 -9.34 -5.96
N SER A 35 -27.33 -9.92 -6.63
CA SER A 35 -27.16 -10.96 -7.65
C SER A 35 -26.43 -10.51 -8.92
N GLN A 36 -26.27 -9.20 -9.10
CA GLN A 36 -25.51 -8.63 -10.23
C GLN A 36 -24.03 -8.43 -9.89
N ILE A 37 -23.59 -8.76 -8.68
CA ILE A 37 -22.20 -8.66 -8.27
C ILE A 37 -21.70 -10.04 -7.85
N VAL A 38 -20.65 -10.52 -8.52
CA VAL A 38 -20.01 -11.82 -8.24
C VAL A 38 -18.63 -11.57 -7.66
N TRP A 39 -18.38 -12.10 -6.47
CA TRP A 39 -17.14 -11.88 -5.74
C TRP A 39 -16.21 -13.09 -5.79
N LYS A 40 -14.91 -12.82 -5.98
CA LYS A 40 -13.78 -13.74 -5.83
C LYS A 40 -12.81 -13.17 -4.82
N TYR A 41 -12.81 -13.70 -3.62
CA TYR A 41 -11.96 -13.23 -2.52
C TYR A 41 -10.65 -14.00 -2.42
N LYS A 42 -9.62 -13.37 -1.89
CA LYS A 42 -8.31 -13.99 -1.61
C LYS A 42 -7.67 -14.63 -2.84
N VAL A 43 -7.80 -13.96 -3.97
CA VAL A 43 -7.18 -14.37 -5.22
C VAL A 43 -5.76 -13.82 -5.26
N PRO A 44 -4.72 -14.66 -5.32
CA PRO A 44 -3.34 -14.20 -5.35
C PRO A 44 -2.99 -13.48 -6.67
N GLU A 45 -1.88 -12.77 -6.66
CA GLU A 45 -1.29 -12.16 -7.86
C GLU A 45 -0.56 -13.23 -8.70
N GLY A 46 -1.32 -14.16 -9.27
CA GLY A 46 -0.85 -15.34 -9.98
C GLY A 46 -1.83 -15.79 -11.06
N ALA A 47 -1.62 -16.97 -11.64
CA ALA A 47 -2.48 -17.57 -12.67
C ALA A 47 -3.94 -17.71 -12.19
N GLU A 48 -4.15 -17.88 -10.90
CA GLU A 48 -5.48 -17.93 -10.27
C GLU A 48 -6.30 -16.67 -10.52
N CYS A 49 -5.64 -15.55 -10.81
CA CYS A 49 -6.31 -14.30 -11.17
C CYS A 49 -6.93 -14.38 -12.58
N SER A 50 -6.22 -14.97 -13.55
CA SER A 50 -6.77 -15.27 -14.88
C SER A 50 -7.94 -16.25 -14.77
N ASP A 51 -7.77 -17.35 -14.03
CA ASP A 51 -8.83 -18.35 -13.83
C ASP A 51 -10.09 -17.73 -13.22
N ALA A 52 -9.92 -16.84 -12.22
CA ALA A 52 -11.02 -16.14 -11.59
C ALA A 52 -11.72 -15.17 -12.56
N ALA A 53 -10.97 -14.46 -13.41
CA ALA A 53 -11.53 -13.56 -14.41
C ALA A 53 -12.29 -14.33 -15.50
N GLU A 54 -11.74 -15.42 -16.00
CA GLU A 54 -12.38 -16.29 -16.98
C GLU A 54 -13.70 -16.88 -16.44
N ASP A 55 -13.70 -17.37 -15.20
CA ASP A 55 -14.92 -17.85 -14.54
C ASP A 55 -15.98 -16.74 -14.39
N LEU A 56 -15.58 -15.51 -14.03
CA LEU A 56 -16.49 -14.38 -13.95
C LEU A 56 -17.11 -14.03 -15.30
N VAL A 57 -16.32 -14.05 -16.38
CA VAL A 57 -16.80 -13.87 -17.76
C VAL A 57 -17.78 -14.99 -18.12
N GLY A 58 -17.44 -16.24 -17.81
CA GLY A 58 -18.31 -17.39 -18.02
C GLY A 58 -19.63 -17.31 -17.26
N GLN A 59 -19.65 -16.63 -16.12
CA GLN A 59 -20.88 -16.33 -15.38
C GLN A 59 -21.68 -15.15 -15.95
N GLY A 60 -21.24 -14.52 -17.04
CA GLY A 60 -21.90 -13.42 -17.72
C GLY A 60 -21.58 -12.05 -17.15
N CYS A 61 -20.49 -11.88 -16.40
CA CYS A 61 -20.01 -10.57 -16.02
C CYS A 61 -19.47 -9.84 -17.25
N ASN A 62 -19.90 -8.59 -17.46
CA ASN A 62 -19.45 -7.74 -18.55
C ASN A 62 -18.61 -6.54 -18.08
N LEU A 63 -18.38 -6.46 -16.78
CA LEU A 63 -17.38 -5.61 -16.12
C LEU A 63 -16.66 -6.50 -15.07
N VAL A 64 -15.33 -6.59 -15.16
CA VAL A 64 -14.51 -7.30 -14.18
C VAL A 64 -13.56 -6.30 -13.54
N VAL A 65 -13.57 -6.24 -12.21
CA VAL A 65 -12.74 -5.32 -11.42
C VAL A 65 -11.80 -6.13 -10.54
N SER A 66 -10.51 -5.87 -10.59
CA SER A 66 -9.52 -6.45 -9.67
C SER A 66 -8.92 -5.36 -8.77
N ASN A 67 -8.54 -5.68 -7.53
CA ASN A 67 -8.12 -4.66 -6.57
C ASN A 67 -6.63 -4.67 -6.19
N SER A 68 -5.80 -5.50 -6.82
CA SER A 68 -4.37 -5.56 -6.49
C SER A 68 -3.49 -5.15 -7.67
N TYR A 69 -2.35 -4.49 -7.37
CA TYR A 69 -1.42 -4.02 -8.40
C TYR A 69 -0.94 -5.15 -9.32
N GLY A 70 -0.53 -6.28 -8.76
CA GLY A 70 -0.03 -7.41 -9.56
C GLY A 70 -1.11 -8.17 -10.32
N HIS A 71 -2.38 -8.01 -9.98
CA HIS A 71 -3.49 -8.59 -10.75
C HIS A 71 -3.49 -8.10 -12.21
N GLN A 72 -3.04 -6.86 -12.49
CA GLN A 72 -3.07 -6.28 -13.82
C GLN A 72 -2.34 -7.15 -14.86
N THR A 73 -1.25 -7.82 -14.48
CA THR A 73 -0.48 -8.71 -15.36
C THR A 73 -1.33 -9.84 -15.94
N TYR A 74 -2.24 -10.36 -15.14
CA TYR A 74 -3.11 -11.49 -15.50
C TYR A 74 -4.44 -11.03 -16.12
N ILE A 75 -4.98 -9.92 -15.62
CA ILE A 75 -6.25 -9.34 -16.11
C ILE A 75 -6.11 -8.77 -17.52
N VAL A 76 -4.96 -8.23 -17.89
CA VAL A 76 -4.74 -7.71 -19.24
C VAL A 76 -4.78 -8.82 -20.30
N GLU A 77 -4.30 -10.01 -19.98
CA GLU A 77 -4.37 -11.18 -20.87
C GLU A 77 -5.82 -11.59 -21.13
N GLU A 78 -6.68 -11.49 -20.10
CA GLU A 78 -8.11 -11.79 -20.24
C GLU A 78 -8.84 -10.69 -21.01
N ALA A 79 -8.42 -9.44 -20.90
CA ALA A 79 -8.95 -8.35 -21.72
C ALA A 79 -8.68 -8.55 -23.23
N GLU A 80 -7.53 -9.13 -23.59
CA GLU A 80 -7.23 -9.50 -24.97
C GLU A 80 -8.14 -10.62 -25.49
N LYS A 81 -8.46 -11.62 -24.64
CA LYS A 81 -9.31 -12.76 -25.00
C LYS A 81 -10.81 -12.37 -25.12
N TYR A 82 -11.26 -11.41 -24.32
CA TYR A 82 -12.67 -11.06 -24.19
C TYR A 82 -12.93 -9.57 -24.52
N PRO A 83 -12.84 -9.16 -25.80
CA PRO A 83 -12.91 -7.74 -26.19
C PRO A 83 -14.25 -7.05 -25.85
N ASP A 84 -15.32 -7.83 -25.67
CA ASP A 84 -16.66 -7.32 -25.32
C ASP A 84 -16.85 -7.13 -23.79
N VAL A 85 -15.88 -7.52 -22.97
CA VAL A 85 -15.90 -7.37 -21.52
C VAL A 85 -14.94 -6.25 -21.11
N THR A 86 -15.39 -5.36 -20.25
CA THR A 86 -14.51 -4.32 -19.69
C THR A 86 -13.79 -4.84 -18.46
N PHE A 87 -12.48 -4.66 -18.42
CA PHE A 87 -11.63 -5.01 -17.29
C PHE A 87 -11.04 -3.75 -16.66
N VAL A 88 -11.10 -3.67 -15.34
CA VAL A 88 -10.55 -2.55 -14.56
C VAL A 88 -9.64 -3.11 -13.47
N SER A 89 -8.36 -2.79 -13.51
CA SER A 89 -7.44 -3.07 -12.42
C SER A 89 -7.30 -1.82 -11.55
N MET A 90 -7.65 -1.93 -10.28
CA MET A 90 -7.39 -0.86 -9.32
C MET A 90 -5.89 -0.80 -9.07
N THR A 91 -5.36 0.43 -9.04
CA THR A 91 -3.93 0.69 -9.13
C THR A 91 -3.34 0.23 -10.49
N GLY A 92 -2.01 0.11 -10.59
CA GLY A 92 -1.36 -0.33 -11.84
C GLY A 92 -1.28 0.74 -12.92
N ASP A 93 -0.64 0.38 -14.04
CA ASP A 93 -0.25 1.31 -15.11
C ASP A 93 -0.31 0.68 -16.53
N PHE A 94 -0.68 -0.60 -16.65
CA PHE A 94 -0.64 -1.34 -17.92
C PHE A 94 -1.63 -0.81 -18.96
N ALA A 95 -2.74 -0.20 -18.56
CA ALA A 95 -3.70 0.37 -19.52
C ALA A 95 -3.07 1.45 -20.41
N ALA A 96 -2.10 2.21 -19.88
CA ALA A 96 -1.37 3.21 -20.65
C ALA A 96 -0.37 2.60 -21.66
N LEU A 97 0.03 1.33 -21.45
CA LEU A 97 1.03 0.65 -22.26
C LEU A 97 0.44 -0.27 -23.32
N THR A 98 -0.73 -0.87 -23.05
CA THR A 98 -1.31 -1.92 -23.91
C THR A 98 -2.16 -1.39 -25.04
N GLY A 99 -2.74 -0.19 -24.90
CA GLY A 99 -3.64 0.39 -25.90
C GLY A 99 -4.97 -0.36 -26.07
N LEU A 100 -5.33 -1.26 -25.17
CA LEU A 100 -6.62 -2.00 -25.18
C LEU A 100 -7.75 -1.09 -24.75
N ASP A 101 -8.79 -1.01 -25.58
CA ASP A 101 -9.96 -0.16 -25.30
C ASP A 101 -10.79 -0.68 -24.13
N ASN A 102 -10.75 -1.97 -23.84
CA ASN A 102 -11.51 -2.63 -22.81
C ASN A 102 -10.72 -2.91 -21.52
N PHE A 103 -9.45 -2.48 -21.43
CA PHE A 103 -8.64 -2.55 -20.21
C PHE A 103 -8.35 -1.17 -19.65
N LYS A 104 -8.62 -0.96 -18.37
CA LYS A 104 -8.45 0.33 -17.68
C LYS A 104 -7.72 0.12 -16.34
N ASN A 105 -6.94 1.12 -15.93
CA ASN A 105 -6.49 1.25 -14.56
C ASN A 105 -7.24 2.40 -13.87
N ALA A 106 -7.57 2.20 -12.59
CA ALA A 106 -8.09 3.24 -11.72
C ALA A 106 -7.12 3.38 -10.55
N PHE A 107 -6.33 4.45 -10.55
CA PHE A 107 -5.32 4.70 -9.54
C PHE A 107 -5.46 6.11 -8.98
N THR A 108 -5.61 6.22 -7.66
CA THR A 108 -5.64 7.51 -6.97
C THR A 108 -4.25 8.05 -6.76
N ASN A 109 -4.12 9.36 -6.53
CA ASN A 109 -2.83 10.00 -6.19
C ASN A 109 -2.43 9.68 -4.75
N VAL A 110 -2.32 8.39 -4.39
CA VAL A 110 -2.02 7.96 -3.02
C VAL A 110 -0.71 8.55 -2.50
N TYR A 111 0.25 8.85 -3.38
CA TYR A 111 1.49 9.51 -3.03
C TYR A 111 1.29 10.90 -2.39
N GLU A 112 0.19 11.60 -2.69
CA GLU A 112 -0.11 12.90 -2.06
C GLU A 112 -0.40 12.73 -0.56
N SER A 113 -1.18 11.71 -0.18
CA SER A 113 -1.42 11.39 1.24
C SER A 113 -0.13 10.93 1.94
N ARG A 114 0.75 10.21 1.25
CA ARG A 114 2.06 9.81 1.76
C ARG A 114 2.98 11.03 1.98
N TYR A 115 2.92 12.02 1.09
CA TYR A 115 3.64 13.28 1.28
C TYR A 115 3.16 14.01 2.55
N VAL A 116 1.85 14.11 2.75
CA VAL A 116 1.28 14.73 3.97
C VAL A 116 1.70 13.98 5.24
N ALA A 117 1.66 12.64 5.22
CA ALA A 117 2.18 11.81 6.32
C ALA A 117 3.67 12.10 6.57
N GLY A 118 4.46 12.27 5.51
CA GLY A 118 5.86 12.68 5.58
C GLY A 118 6.05 14.05 6.24
N VAL A 119 5.22 15.04 5.91
CA VAL A 119 5.24 16.37 6.58
C VAL A 119 5.01 16.22 8.08
N VAL A 120 4.01 15.43 8.50
CA VAL A 120 3.74 15.18 9.94
C VAL A 120 4.94 14.48 10.60
N ALA A 121 5.55 13.50 9.94
CA ALA A 121 6.76 12.84 10.41
C ALA A 121 7.93 13.83 10.57
N GLY A 122 8.11 14.73 9.59
CA GLY A 122 9.13 15.80 9.65
C GLY A 122 8.92 16.76 10.81
N MET A 123 7.67 17.17 11.07
CA MET A 123 7.32 17.99 12.24
C MET A 123 7.66 17.28 13.55
N LYS A 124 7.40 15.98 13.65
CA LYS A 124 7.77 15.19 14.83
C LYS A 124 9.30 15.06 14.99
N LEU A 125 10.05 14.89 13.91
CA LEU A 125 11.51 14.89 13.95
C LEU A 125 12.05 16.23 14.44
N GLN A 126 11.53 17.33 13.90
CA GLN A 126 11.93 18.67 14.32
C GLN A 126 11.68 18.90 15.81
N GLU A 127 10.50 18.51 16.31
CA GLU A 127 10.17 18.59 17.75
C GLU A 127 11.18 17.81 18.62
N LEU A 128 11.51 16.56 18.23
CA LEU A 128 12.42 15.72 18.98
C LEU A 128 13.85 16.27 19.04
N VAL A 129 14.31 16.86 17.96
CA VAL A 129 15.66 17.46 17.89
C VAL A 129 15.70 18.79 18.62
N GLU A 130 14.73 19.69 18.41
CA GLU A 130 14.68 21.00 19.07
C GLU A 130 14.49 20.91 20.59
N SER A 131 13.76 19.88 21.06
CA SER A 131 13.61 19.63 22.50
C SER A 131 14.84 19.01 23.16
N GLY A 132 15.87 18.60 22.38
CA GLY A 132 17.02 17.88 22.88
C GLY A 132 16.73 16.41 23.27
N THR A 133 15.54 15.90 22.96
CA THR A 133 15.19 14.49 23.19
C THR A 133 15.99 13.57 22.28
N LEU A 134 16.21 13.98 21.03
CA LEU A 134 16.96 13.25 20.01
C LEU A 134 18.23 14.02 19.65
N THR A 135 19.36 13.59 20.19
CA THR A 135 20.67 14.17 19.87
C THR A 135 21.69 13.05 19.59
N PRO A 136 22.81 13.34 18.90
CA PRO A 136 23.88 12.34 18.69
C PRO A 136 24.44 11.77 19.99
N GLU A 137 24.41 12.54 21.08
CA GLU A 137 24.90 12.11 22.39
C GLU A 137 23.91 11.17 23.08
N THR A 138 22.62 11.46 22.99
CA THR A 138 21.56 10.65 23.65
C THR A 138 21.20 9.41 22.86
N GLN A 139 21.22 9.50 21.53
CA GLN A 139 20.77 8.47 20.59
C GLN A 139 21.74 8.33 19.40
N PRO A 140 23.03 7.97 19.63
CA PRO A 140 24.05 7.95 18.57
C PRO A 140 23.67 7.04 17.40
N ASN A 141 22.95 5.95 17.68
CA ASN A 141 22.54 4.97 16.67
C ASN A 141 21.47 5.53 15.71
N SER A 142 20.76 6.60 16.10
CA SER A 142 19.72 7.23 15.29
C SER A 142 20.26 8.26 14.30
N PHE A 143 21.57 8.39 14.22
CA PHE A 143 22.23 9.28 13.27
C PHE A 143 23.17 8.51 12.34
N THR A 144 23.25 8.98 11.11
CA THR A 144 24.28 8.51 10.15
C THR A 144 25.63 9.13 10.49
N ALA A 145 26.70 8.64 9.89
CA ALA A 145 28.05 9.20 10.09
C ALA A 145 28.17 10.68 9.65
N ASP A 146 27.35 11.11 8.71
CA ASP A 146 27.25 12.51 8.24
C ASP A 146 26.17 13.32 9.00
N GLY A 147 25.67 12.78 10.12
CA GLY A 147 24.79 13.48 11.06
C GLY A 147 23.32 13.58 10.69
N LYS A 148 22.84 12.79 9.72
CA LYS A 148 21.41 12.75 9.36
C LYS A 148 20.63 11.85 10.30
N VAL A 149 19.41 12.27 10.66
CA VAL A 149 18.50 11.42 11.45
C VAL A 149 17.97 10.28 10.58
N LYS A 150 17.97 9.07 11.13
CA LYS A 150 17.47 7.87 10.44
C LYS A 150 15.98 7.71 10.63
N ILE A 151 15.28 7.45 9.52
CA ILE A 151 13.88 7.01 9.50
C ILE A 151 13.78 5.70 8.71
N GLY A 152 12.72 4.94 8.94
CA GLY A 152 12.46 3.67 8.27
C GLY A 152 11.13 3.67 7.53
N TYR A 153 11.04 2.81 6.53
CA TYR A 153 9.80 2.58 5.81
C TYR A 153 9.60 1.09 5.53
N VAL A 154 8.45 0.54 5.92
CA VAL A 154 8.07 -0.84 5.66
C VAL A 154 7.27 -0.87 4.37
N GLY A 155 7.86 -1.41 3.30
CA GLY A 155 7.22 -1.57 2.00
C GLY A 155 6.73 -2.99 1.77
N ALA A 156 5.61 -3.15 1.04
CA ALA A 156 5.12 -4.47 0.64
C ALA A 156 6.02 -5.06 -0.46
N TYR A 157 6.09 -4.43 -1.61
CA TYR A 157 6.86 -4.87 -2.78
C TYR A 157 7.64 -3.71 -3.41
N ASN A 158 8.64 -4.03 -4.20
CA ASN A 158 9.35 -3.04 -5.02
C ASN A 158 8.57 -2.72 -6.31
N TYR A 159 7.31 -2.34 -6.16
CA TYR A 159 6.45 -1.88 -7.26
C TYR A 159 6.42 -0.35 -7.33
N ALA A 160 6.11 0.20 -8.51
CA ALA A 160 6.03 1.65 -8.72
C ALA A 160 5.07 2.34 -7.74
N GLU A 161 3.97 1.69 -7.38
CA GLU A 161 3.01 2.14 -6.37
C GLU A 161 3.69 2.38 -5.02
N VAL A 162 4.43 1.40 -4.51
CA VAL A 162 5.10 1.47 -3.20
C VAL A 162 6.27 2.45 -3.24
N VAL A 163 7.05 2.42 -4.35
CA VAL A 163 8.20 3.32 -4.56
C VAL A 163 7.75 4.78 -4.60
N SER A 164 6.68 5.10 -5.33
CA SER A 164 6.14 6.47 -5.36
C SER A 164 5.65 6.91 -3.98
N GLY A 165 5.06 5.99 -3.21
CA GLY A 165 4.57 6.24 -1.86
C GLY A 165 5.68 6.62 -0.89
N TYR A 166 6.71 5.79 -0.74
CA TYR A 166 7.81 6.11 0.19
C TYR A 166 8.67 7.28 -0.30
N THR A 167 8.79 7.48 -1.62
CA THR A 167 9.48 8.65 -2.17
C THR A 167 8.76 9.94 -1.78
N ALA A 168 7.44 9.98 -1.94
CA ALA A 168 6.63 11.12 -1.53
C ALA A 168 6.68 11.35 -0.01
N PHE A 169 6.61 10.28 0.78
CA PHE A 169 6.79 10.36 2.24
C PHE A 169 8.14 10.98 2.60
N PHE A 170 9.23 10.50 2.01
CA PHE A 170 10.56 11.02 2.25
C PHE A 170 10.69 12.50 1.88
N LEU A 171 10.16 12.90 0.71
CA LEU A 171 10.12 14.30 0.30
C LEU A 171 9.29 15.18 1.26
N GLY A 172 8.18 14.64 1.78
CA GLY A 172 7.38 15.29 2.82
C GLY A 172 8.18 15.52 4.09
N VAL A 173 8.92 14.51 4.58
CA VAL A 173 9.81 14.66 5.74
C VAL A 173 10.86 15.73 5.48
N GLN A 174 11.53 15.66 4.31
CA GLN A 174 12.59 16.61 3.94
C GLN A 174 12.09 18.05 3.82
N SER A 175 10.83 18.26 3.48
CA SER A 175 10.24 19.61 3.38
C SER A 175 10.19 20.35 4.72
N VAL A 176 10.21 19.61 5.84
CA VAL A 176 10.20 20.15 7.21
C VAL A 176 11.57 19.96 7.87
N TYR A 177 12.12 18.76 7.80
CA TYR A 177 13.40 18.39 8.39
C TYR A 177 14.35 17.81 7.34
N PRO A 178 15.16 18.62 6.65
CA PRO A 178 15.97 18.18 5.51
C PRO A 178 17.09 17.20 5.87
N ASN A 179 17.60 17.25 7.11
CA ASN A 179 18.76 16.46 7.55
C ASN A 179 18.35 15.04 7.96
N VAL A 180 17.81 14.27 7.02
CA VAL A 180 17.22 12.95 7.23
C VAL A 180 17.73 11.93 6.21
N ALA A 181 17.85 10.68 6.62
CA ALA A 181 18.14 9.52 5.77
C ALA A 181 17.07 8.44 6.01
N MET A 182 16.60 7.79 4.94
CA MET A 182 15.57 6.77 5.02
C MET A 182 16.10 5.41 4.57
N GLU A 183 15.79 4.37 5.34
CA GLU A 183 15.97 2.97 4.99
C GLU A 183 14.60 2.35 4.67
N VAL A 184 14.54 1.54 3.62
CA VAL A 184 13.31 0.83 3.21
C VAL A 184 13.53 -0.67 3.35
N MET A 185 12.62 -1.37 4.02
CA MET A 185 12.60 -2.83 4.09
C MET A 185 11.32 -3.37 3.45
N TYR A 186 11.45 -4.35 2.55
CA TYR A 186 10.33 -5.00 1.89
C TYR A 186 9.94 -6.31 2.58
N THR A 187 8.64 -6.50 2.78
CA THR A 187 8.07 -7.74 3.33
C THR A 187 7.83 -8.82 2.28
N ASN A 188 7.75 -8.42 1.01
CA ASN A 188 7.29 -9.23 -0.12
C ASN A 188 5.90 -9.83 0.15
N SER A 189 5.03 -9.03 0.77
CA SER A 189 3.63 -9.35 1.04
C SER A 189 2.86 -8.04 1.21
N TRP A 190 1.61 -7.99 0.73
CA TRP A 190 0.72 -6.86 1.00
C TRP A 190 0.23 -6.86 2.45
N PHE A 191 -0.04 -8.04 3.01
CA PHE A 191 -0.55 -8.20 4.36
C PHE A 191 0.15 -9.37 5.08
N ASP A 192 1.01 -9.06 6.05
CA ASP A 192 1.68 -10.05 6.90
C ASP A 192 2.10 -9.39 8.21
N ILE A 193 1.29 -9.58 9.26
CA ILE A 193 1.50 -8.95 10.58
C ILE A 193 2.90 -9.23 11.13
N ASP A 194 3.38 -10.47 10.98
CA ASP A 194 4.65 -10.89 11.54
C ASP A 194 5.83 -10.30 10.77
N LYS A 195 5.80 -10.34 9.43
CA LYS A 195 6.86 -9.76 8.61
C LYS A 195 6.92 -8.24 8.71
N GLU A 196 5.77 -7.56 8.74
CA GLU A 196 5.71 -6.11 8.91
C GLU A 196 6.22 -5.68 10.28
N GLY A 197 5.84 -6.41 11.34
CA GLY A 197 6.36 -6.19 12.68
C GLY A 197 7.86 -6.42 12.78
N ALA A 198 8.37 -7.51 12.20
CA ALA A 198 9.79 -7.82 12.18
C ALA A 198 10.61 -6.77 11.40
N ALA A 199 10.10 -6.30 10.26
CA ALA A 199 10.74 -5.23 9.48
C ALA A 199 10.82 -3.92 10.28
N ALA A 200 9.73 -3.53 10.96
CA ALA A 200 9.73 -2.34 11.81
C ALA A 200 10.70 -2.48 12.99
N GLU A 201 10.74 -3.63 13.67
CA GLU A 201 11.69 -3.89 14.75
C GLU A 201 13.14 -3.81 14.26
N ALA A 202 13.45 -4.34 13.07
CA ALA A 202 14.78 -4.26 12.47
C ALA A 202 15.18 -2.82 12.13
N LEU A 203 14.29 -2.05 11.51
CA LEU A 203 14.50 -0.62 11.22
C LEU A 203 14.76 0.18 12.50
N ILE A 204 14.00 -0.08 13.56
CA ILE A 204 14.20 0.57 14.88
C ILE A 204 15.53 0.12 15.51
N ALA A 205 15.91 -1.15 15.38
CA ALA A 205 17.20 -1.64 15.85
C ALA A 205 18.38 -0.98 15.11
N ASN A 206 18.20 -0.65 13.81
CA ASN A 206 19.15 0.10 12.99
C ASN A 206 19.19 1.60 13.34
N GLY A 207 18.30 2.07 14.24
CA GLY A 207 18.26 3.44 14.72
C GLY A 207 17.16 4.32 14.13
N SER A 208 16.25 3.78 13.32
CA SER A 208 15.13 4.57 12.78
C SER A 208 14.19 5.04 13.90
N VAL A 209 13.90 6.34 13.91
CA VAL A 209 13.02 6.98 14.93
C VAL A 209 11.60 7.23 14.44
N ILE A 210 11.38 7.22 13.15
CA ILE A 210 10.03 7.25 12.55
C ILE A 210 9.91 6.04 11.61
N ILE A 211 8.80 5.35 11.69
CA ILE A 211 8.46 4.22 10.81
C ILE A 211 7.20 4.57 10.01
N GLY A 212 7.37 4.72 8.70
CA GLY A 212 6.25 4.75 7.75
C GLY A 212 5.99 3.37 7.17
N GLN A 213 4.84 3.16 6.53
CA GLN A 213 4.56 1.89 5.86
C GLN A 213 3.71 2.04 4.60
N HIS A 214 3.89 1.08 3.69
CA HIS A 214 3.04 0.81 2.54
C HIS A 214 2.86 -0.72 2.44
N ALA A 215 2.31 -1.28 3.49
CA ALA A 215 1.86 -2.64 3.69
C ALA A 215 0.59 -2.55 4.56
N ASP A 216 -0.28 -3.55 4.53
CA ASP A 216 -1.69 -3.35 4.87
C ASP A 216 -2.07 -3.83 6.27
N SER A 217 -1.13 -4.42 7.02
CA SER A 217 -1.41 -4.90 8.37
C SER A 217 -1.08 -3.87 9.46
N THR A 218 -1.48 -4.18 10.67
CA THR A 218 -1.12 -3.39 11.86
C THR A 218 0.22 -3.82 12.49
N GLY A 219 0.99 -4.68 11.84
CA GLY A 219 2.24 -5.25 12.38
C GLY A 219 3.29 -4.19 12.67
N ALA A 220 3.57 -3.31 11.72
CA ALA A 220 4.59 -2.28 11.89
C ALA A 220 4.24 -1.24 12.97
N PRO A 221 3.02 -0.64 13.01
CA PRO A 221 2.64 0.27 14.10
C PRO A 221 2.59 -0.41 15.46
N ALA A 222 2.11 -1.66 15.57
CA ALA A 222 2.08 -2.40 16.82
C ALA A 222 3.49 -2.68 17.35
N ALA A 223 4.41 -3.12 16.48
CA ALA A 223 5.81 -3.32 16.84
C ALA A 223 6.49 -2.01 17.27
N THR A 224 6.22 -0.91 16.55
CA THR A 224 6.74 0.41 16.91
C THR A 224 6.24 0.86 18.29
N GLN A 225 4.93 0.70 18.56
CA GLN A 225 4.36 1.03 19.87
C GLN A 225 5.00 0.19 20.99
N LYS A 226 5.16 -1.11 20.79
CA LYS A 226 5.84 -2.00 21.74
C LYS A 226 7.27 -1.55 22.05
N GLN A 227 8.05 -1.15 21.05
CA GLN A 227 9.40 -0.64 21.23
C GLN A 227 9.42 0.71 21.97
N LYS A 228 8.44 1.58 21.68
CA LYS A 228 8.26 2.83 22.40
C LYS A 228 7.93 2.61 23.88
N ASP A 229 7.03 1.67 24.19
CA ASP A 229 6.66 1.31 25.56
C ASP A 229 7.84 0.71 26.32
N ALA A 230 8.79 0.08 25.62
CA ALA A 230 10.07 -0.38 26.14
C ALA A 230 11.11 0.74 26.32
N GLY A 231 10.72 2.00 26.11
CA GLY A 231 11.57 3.18 26.36
C GLY A 231 12.40 3.65 25.16
N LYS A 232 12.18 3.11 23.95
CA LYS A 232 12.87 3.62 22.74
C LYS A 232 12.17 4.87 22.21
N ILE A 233 12.94 5.75 21.57
CA ILE A 233 12.41 6.89 20.84
C ILE A 233 12.05 6.41 19.43
N CYS A 234 10.82 6.01 19.23
CA CYS A 234 10.28 5.63 17.93
C CYS A 234 8.79 5.92 17.82
N TYR A 235 8.33 6.21 16.60
CA TYR A 235 6.95 6.58 16.29
C TYR A 235 6.57 5.97 14.94
N SER A 236 5.30 5.62 14.76
CA SER A 236 4.73 5.21 13.47
C SER A 236 3.82 6.29 12.89
N VAL A 237 3.76 6.35 11.57
CA VAL A 237 2.92 7.28 10.79
C VAL A 237 2.21 6.52 9.69
#